data_47c9b290d10173db021c83ee6d2e52a7
#
_entry.id   47c9b290d10173db021c83ee6d2e52a7
#
_cell.length_a   1.000
_cell.length_b   1.000
_cell.length_c   1.000
_cell.angle_alpha   90.00
_cell.angle_beta   90.00
_cell.angle_gamma   90.00
#
_symmetry.space_group_name_H-M   'P 1'
#
loop_
_entity.id
_entity.type
_entity.pdbx_description
1 polymer ?
#
loop_
_entity_poly.entity_id
_entity_poly.type
_entity_poly.pdbx_seq_one_letter_code
_entity_poly.pdbx_strand_id
1 'polypeptide(L)' 'YADQLSQGQKEMIVECLEKGLTEEQIKKLMFRPVDEMRNYQRAYLLYKGCV' A
#
# COMPACT_ATOMS: atom_id res chain seq x y z
N TYR A 1 15.10 -6.62 1.07
CA TYR A 1 13.87 -5.91 1.46
C TYR A 1 12.74 -6.85 1.82
N ALA A 2 12.63 -7.94 1.07
CA ALA A 2 11.56 -8.92 1.30
C ALA A 2 11.62 -9.50 2.72
N ASP A 3 12.81 -9.63 3.27
CA ASP A 3 12.99 -10.20 4.60
C ASP A 3 12.56 -9.26 5.72
N GLN A 4 12.40 -7.97 5.39
CA GLN A 4 12.02 -6.98 6.38
C GLN A 4 10.52 -6.77 6.47
N LEU A 5 9.78 -7.37 5.57
CA LEU A 5 8.34 -7.22 5.51
C LEU A 5 7.64 -8.47 6.01
N SER A 6 6.57 -8.27 6.79
CA SER A 6 5.75 -9.38 7.22
C SER A 6 4.89 -9.88 6.06
N GLN A 7 4.32 -11.08 6.22
CA GLN A 7 3.46 -11.63 5.19
C GLN A 7 2.28 -10.70 4.90
N GLY A 8 1.69 -10.13 5.94
CA GLY A 8 0.59 -9.19 5.78
C GLY A 8 0.99 -7.96 4.98
N GLN A 9 2.19 -7.44 5.23
CA GLN A 9 2.69 -6.28 4.50
C GLN A 9 2.91 -6.61 3.04
N LYS A 10 3.47 -7.79 2.75
CA LYS A 10 3.67 -8.23 1.37
C LYS A 10 2.35 -8.35 0.62
N GLU A 11 1.35 -8.92 1.28
CA GLU A 11 0.03 -9.08 0.68
C GLU A 11 -0.62 -7.72 0.41
N MET A 12 -0.46 -6.78 1.32
CA MET A 12 -0.98 -5.43 1.12
C MET A 12 -0.33 -4.74 -0.07
N ILE A 13 0.97 -4.94 -0.25
CA ILE A 13 1.68 -4.35 -1.38
C ILE A 13 1.14 -4.90 -2.70
N VAL A 14 0.96 -6.21 -2.78
CA VAL A 14 0.40 -6.84 -3.97
C VAL A 14 -1.01 -6.30 -4.24
N GLU A 15 -1.82 -6.19 -3.21
CA GLU A 15 -3.18 -5.67 -3.33
C GLU A 15 -3.17 -4.23 -3.83
N CYS A 16 -2.25 -3.41 -3.30
CA CYS A 16 -2.12 -2.02 -3.75
C CYS A 16 -1.77 -1.95 -5.23
N LEU A 17 -0.86 -2.80 -5.68
CA LEU A 17 -0.50 -2.85 -7.09
C LEU A 17 -1.68 -3.23 -7.96
N GLU A 18 -2.45 -4.20 -7.51
CA GLU A 18 -3.63 -4.66 -8.25
C GLU A 18 -4.69 -3.57 -8.33
N LYS A 19 -4.77 -2.72 -7.33
CA LYS A 19 -5.74 -1.63 -7.31
C LYS A 19 -5.25 -0.39 -8.06
N GLY A 20 -4.02 -0.43 -8.56
CA GLY A 20 -3.50 0.62 -9.42
C GLY A 20 -2.66 1.68 -8.72
N LEU A 21 -2.19 1.41 -7.51
CA LEU A 21 -1.28 2.34 -6.85
C LEU A 21 0.07 2.33 -7.55
N THR A 22 0.76 3.48 -7.55
CA THR A 22 2.08 3.59 -8.16
C THR A 22 3.15 3.08 -7.20
N GLU A 23 4.35 2.81 -7.75
CA GLU A 23 5.48 2.41 -6.93
C GLU A 23 5.82 3.45 -5.87
N GLU A 24 5.74 4.72 -6.23
CA GLU A 24 6.04 5.79 -5.29
C GLU A 24 5.06 5.79 -4.10
N GLN A 25 3.80 5.59 -4.38
CA GLN A 25 2.79 5.51 -3.33
C GLN A 25 3.05 4.30 -2.43
N ILE A 26 3.39 3.18 -3.03
CA ILE A 26 3.68 1.95 -2.29
C ILE A 26 4.91 2.13 -1.42
N LYS A 27 5.95 2.77 -1.93
CA LYS A 27 7.17 3.02 -1.17
C LYS A 27 6.90 3.85 0.09
N LYS A 28 5.94 4.74 0.03
CA LYS A 28 5.60 5.58 1.17
C LYS A 28 4.91 4.81 2.30
N LEU A 29 4.30 3.69 1.97
CA LEU A 29 3.55 2.91 2.96
C LEU A 29 4.14 1.55 3.27
N MET A 30 5.10 1.07 2.49
CA MET A 30 5.52 -0.33 2.57
C MET A 30 6.18 -0.73 3.89
N PHE A 31 6.77 0.21 4.60
CA PHE A 31 7.41 -0.09 5.88
C PHE A 31 6.54 0.25 7.08
N ARG A 32 5.30 0.61 6.85
CA ARG A 32 4.38 0.94 7.93
C ARG A 32 3.62 -0.30 8.38
N PRO A 33 3.07 -0.28 9.59
CA PRO A 33 2.21 -1.37 10.05
C PRO A 33 1.04 -1.58 9.09
N VAL A 34 0.53 -2.80 9.04
CA VAL A 34 -0.55 -3.17 8.12
C VAL A 34 -1.75 -2.24 8.27
N ASP A 35 -2.10 -1.86 9.50
CA ASP A 35 -3.22 -0.97 9.74
C ASP A 35 -3.04 0.38 9.03
N GLU A 36 -1.82 0.93 9.10
CA GLU A 36 -1.53 2.19 8.44
C GLU A 36 -1.48 2.01 6.93
N MET A 37 -0.93 0.89 6.47
CA MET A 37 -0.90 0.59 5.04
C MET A 37 -2.32 0.58 4.46
N ARG A 38 -3.25 0.00 5.19
CA ARG A 38 -4.64 -0.03 4.77
C ARG A 38 -5.24 1.37 4.69
N ASN A 39 -4.93 2.22 5.66
CA ASN A 39 -5.39 3.60 5.67
C ASN A 39 -4.83 4.38 4.47
N TYR A 40 -3.55 4.22 4.18
CA TYR A 40 -2.94 4.86 3.02
C TYR A 40 -3.56 4.37 1.72
N GLN A 41 -3.74 3.07 1.60
CA GLN A 41 -4.35 2.48 0.44
C GLN A 41 -5.73 3.10 0.18
N ARG A 42 -6.53 3.18 1.24
CA ARG A 42 -7.87 3.74 1.14
C ARG A 42 -7.83 5.21 0.71
N ALA A 43 -6.93 5.98 1.31
CA ALA A 43 -6.78 7.39 0.98
C ALA A 43 -6.40 7.59 -0.48
N TYR A 44 -5.43 6.81 -0.96
CA TYR A 44 -5.00 6.91 -2.36
C TYR A 44 -6.12 6.54 -3.32
N LEU A 45 -6.90 5.53 -2.97
CA LEU A 45 -8.03 5.13 -3.82
C LEU A 45 -9.13 6.19 -3.85
N LEU A 46 -9.38 6.83 -2.71
CA LEU A 46 -10.35 7.91 -2.64
C LEU A 46 -9.90 9.13 -3.46
N TYR A 47 -8.61 9.45 -3.39
CA TYR A 47 -8.06 10.52 -4.21
C TYR A 47 -8.25 10.25 -5.68
N LYS A 48 -7.98 9.02 -6.08
CA LYS A 48 -8.16 8.61 -7.46
C LYS A 48 -9.61 8.76 -7.90
N GLY A 49 -10.53 8.42 -7.00
CA GLY A 49 -11.94 8.53 -7.27
C GLY A 49 -12.45 9.97 -7.40
N CYS A 50 -11.75 10.90 -6.77
CA CYS A 50 -12.14 12.30 -6.81
C CYS A 50 -11.66 13.02 -8.07
N VAL A 51 -10.72 12.42 -8.75
CA VAL A 51 -10.18 13.00 -9.98
C VAL A 51 -10.89 12.40 -11.18
#